data_2085466e264c1e44dbe6b3d8a24a1a8d
#
_entry.id   2085466e264c1e44dbe6b3d8a24a1a8d
#
_cell.length_a   1.000
_cell.length_b   1.000
_cell.length_c   1.000
_cell.angle_alpha   90.00
_cell.angle_beta   90.00
_cell.angle_gamma   90.00
#
_symmetry.space_group_name_H-M   'P 1'
#
loop_
_entity.id
_entity.type
_entity.pdbx_description
1 polymer ?
#
loop_
_entity_poly.entity_id
_entity_poly.type
_entity_poly.pdbx_seq_one_letter_code
_entity_poly.pdbx_strand_id
1 'polypeptide(L)'
;SYEPVFAPSLFVEIRRRLGDKFFEVFNQAIVKASQPKAQDNSSKKDGKSSGDKDSDQTSDKRDSNSADLPNSGSLLMDATVADQQIAYPTDLNLLNNSREVCEEIITIMHAKSGSQAKRPRTKSQLARKDYLSVSKQKRASKKNMRKAIKKQLQYLSRCINFIKEYIKGNPALIDELTNRLKERWLTILKVYDQQKLMYDEKSHRCEKRIVSLSQPHVRPIVRGKAGKNVEFGSKICMSMNANGLSFVDKISWENCNESSELIEQVKQFKIRYGYYPEKVHADQIYGTKANREFLKENNIRYIGKPLGRQKTNQT
;
A
#
# COMPACT_ATOMS: atom_id res chain seq x y z
N SER A 1 -9.65 2.95 34.93
CA SER A 1 -9.17 1.97 33.93
C SER A 1 -10.17 1.95 32.78
N TYR A 2 -9.70 2.23 31.57
CA TYR A 2 -10.51 2.14 30.37
C TYR A 2 -10.53 0.66 29.95
N GLU A 3 -11.58 -0.06 30.22
CA GLU A 3 -11.76 -1.39 29.63
C GLU A 3 -12.22 -1.21 28.18
N PRO A 4 -11.56 -1.82 27.21
CA PRO A 4 -11.99 -1.74 25.82
C PRO A 4 -13.36 -2.41 25.69
N VAL A 5 -14.32 -1.70 25.09
CA VAL A 5 -15.73 -2.16 24.93
C VAL A 5 -15.82 -3.47 24.16
N PHE A 6 -14.80 -3.82 23.35
CA PHE A 6 -14.70 -5.08 22.61
C PHE A 6 -13.27 -5.39 22.19
N ALA A 7 -13.01 -6.67 21.91
CA ALA A 7 -11.70 -7.13 21.46
C ALA A 7 -11.33 -6.53 20.09
N PRO A 8 -10.05 -6.17 19.86
CA PRO A 8 -9.60 -5.63 18.56
C PRO A 8 -9.92 -6.51 17.36
N SER A 9 -9.99 -7.83 17.53
CA SER A 9 -10.37 -8.80 16.49
C SER A 9 -11.80 -8.59 15.98
N LEU A 10 -12.71 -8.07 16.82
CA LEU A 10 -14.09 -7.79 16.41
C LEU A 10 -14.15 -6.68 15.34
N PHE A 11 -13.25 -5.71 15.37
CA PHE A 11 -13.17 -4.68 14.31
C PHE A 11 -12.87 -5.28 12.93
N VAL A 12 -12.02 -6.31 12.88
CA VAL A 12 -11.71 -7.00 11.62
C VAL A 12 -12.96 -7.70 11.08
N GLU A 13 -13.73 -8.33 11.97
CA GLU A 13 -14.98 -9.01 11.60
C GLU A 13 -16.06 -8.03 11.16
N ILE A 14 -16.27 -6.95 11.90
CA ILE A 14 -17.21 -5.86 11.55
C ILE A 14 -16.84 -5.28 10.18
N ARG A 15 -15.56 -4.95 9.96
CA ARG A 15 -15.08 -4.39 8.70
C ARG A 15 -15.34 -5.35 7.52
N ARG A 16 -15.10 -6.65 7.73
CA ARG A 16 -15.36 -7.67 6.70
C ARG A 16 -16.85 -7.79 6.36
N ARG A 17 -17.75 -7.69 7.36
CA ARG A 17 -19.20 -7.79 7.17
C ARG A 17 -19.80 -6.56 6.53
N LEU A 18 -19.34 -5.38 6.92
CA LEU A 18 -19.88 -4.11 6.43
C LEU A 18 -19.38 -3.76 5.02
N GLY A 19 -18.14 -4.16 4.68
CA GLY A 19 -17.53 -3.87 3.38
C GLY A 19 -17.12 -2.41 3.21
N ASP A 20 -16.37 -2.12 2.15
CA ASP A 20 -15.76 -0.80 1.93
C ASP A 20 -16.81 0.29 1.66
N LYS A 21 -17.88 -0.03 0.94
CA LYS A 21 -18.96 0.94 0.62
C LYS A 21 -19.66 1.51 1.87
N PHE A 22 -19.83 0.70 2.90
CA PHE A 22 -20.42 1.18 4.16
C PHE A 22 -19.53 2.25 4.81
N PHE A 23 -18.23 2.04 4.82
CA PHE A 23 -17.30 3.01 5.39
C PHE A 23 -17.24 4.31 4.59
N GLU A 24 -17.40 4.25 3.26
CA GLU A 24 -17.52 5.46 2.43
C GLU A 24 -18.75 6.28 2.81
N VAL A 25 -19.93 5.64 2.90
CA VAL A 25 -21.18 6.29 3.31
C VAL A 25 -21.08 6.85 4.73
N PHE A 26 -20.50 6.09 5.65
CA PHE A 26 -20.27 6.52 7.03
C PHE A 26 -19.36 7.75 7.10
N ASN A 27 -18.24 7.76 6.37
CA ASN A 27 -17.35 8.90 6.27
C ASN A 27 -18.04 10.14 5.69
N GLN A 28 -18.88 9.96 4.65
CA GLN A 28 -19.66 11.07 4.09
C GLN A 28 -20.67 11.63 5.10
N ALA A 29 -21.30 10.78 5.91
CA ALA A 29 -22.21 11.22 6.97
C ALA A 29 -21.47 12.03 8.06
N ILE A 30 -20.27 11.61 8.45
CA ILE A 30 -19.40 12.35 9.39
C ILE A 30 -19.03 13.72 8.81
N VAL A 31 -18.63 13.78 7.52
CA VAL A 31 -18.33 15.04 6.84
C VAL A 31 -19.52 15.99 6.88
N LYS A 32 -20.69 15.51 6.51
CA LYS A 32 -21.93 16.32 6.55
C LYS A 32 -22.26 16.81 7.97
N ALA A 33 -22.10 15.95 8.97
CA ALA A 33 -22.35 16.31 10.37
C ALA A 33 -21.32 17.32 10.94
N SER A 34 -20.11 17.33 10.41
CA SER A 34 -19.02 18.24 10.84
C SER A 34 -19.05 19.61 10.14
N GLN A 35 -19.87 19.78 9.10
CA GLN A 35 -20.04 21.08 8.47
C GLN A 35 -20.86 21.99 9.39
N PRO A 36 -20.44 23.27 9.58
CA PRO A 36 -21.27 24.22 10.34
C PRO A 36 -22.62 24.35 9.65
N LYS A 37 -23.70 24.14 10.41
CA LYS A 37 -25.05 24.41 9.90
C LYS A 37 -25.10 25.88 9.46
N ALA A 38 -25.47 26.13 8.21
CA ALA A 38 -25.78 27.48 7.77
C ALA A 38 -26.77 28.08 8.76
N GLN A 39 -26.41 29.19 9.41
CA GLN A 39 -27.33 29.93 10.27
C GLN A 39 -28.43 30.47 9.36
N ASP A 40 -29.63 29.92 9.55
CA ASP A 40 -30.84 30.44 8.96
C ASP A 40 -31.11 31.82 9.57
N ASN A 41 -30.57 32.86 8.92
CA ASN A 41 -30.95 34.24 9.19
C ASN A 41 -32.27 34.56 8.47
N SER A 42 -33.33 33.86 8.85
CA SER A 42 -34.68 34.29 8.56
C SER A 42 -35.14 35.31 9.63
N SER A 43 -34.72 36.56 9.48
CA SER A 43 -35.36 37.67 10.15
C SER A 43 -36.83 37.75 9.68
N LYS A 44 -37.73 37.50 10.62
CA LYS A 44 -39.15 37.72 10.48
C LYS A 44 -39.45 39.10 9.88
N LYS A 45 -40.12 39.12 8.75
CA LYS A 45 -40.96 40.26 8.35
C LYS A 45 -42.39 39.75 8.18
N ASP A 46 -43.21 40.14 9.10
CA ASP A 46 -44.68 40.03 9.00
C ASP A 46 -45.19 40.83 7.80
N GLY A 47 -46.07 40.21 7.03
CA GLY A 47 -46.74 40.92 5.93
C GLY A 47 -47.78 40.00 5.30
N LYS A 48 -49.05 40.12 5.73
CA LYS A 48 -50.25 39.54 5.14
C LYS A 48 -50.37 39.89 3.66
N SER A 49 -50.74 38.93 2.79
CA SER A 49 -51.91 39.07 1.94
C SER A 49 -52.18 37.78 1.15
N SER A 50 -53.45 37.45 1.10
CA SER A 50 -54.18 36.36 0.46
C SER A 50 -54.11 36.40 -1.08
N GLY A 51 -54.22 35.20 -1.73
CA GLY A 51 -54.56 35.10 -3.15
C GLY A 51 -54.29 33.72 -3.73
N ASP A 52 -55.36 32.89 -3.76
CA ASP A 52 -55.43 31.65 -4.51
C ASP A 52 -55.07 31.81 -5.99
N LYS A 53 -54.42 30.83 -6.58
CA LYS A 53 -54.87 30.12 -7.79
C LYS A 53 -53.91 29.01 -8.22
N ASP A 54 -54.53 27.84 -8.41
CA ASP A 54 -54.03 26.66 -9.13
C ASP A 54 -53.40 26.98 -10.48
N SER A 55 -52.29 26.29 -10.80
CA SER A 55 -52.17 25.62 -12.10
C SER A 55 -50.89 24.73 -12.12
N ASP A 56 -51.17 23.47 -12.29
CA ASP A 56 -50.34 22.36 -12.69
C ASP A 56 -49.53 22.68 -13.97
N GLN A 57 -48.16 22.55 -13.90
CA GLN A 57 -47.36 22.26 -15.07
C GLN A 57 -46.01 21.66 -14.65
N THR A 58 -45.88 20.35 -14.83
CA THR A 58 -44.64 19.61 -14.94
C THR A 58 -43.69 20.25 -15.97
N SER A 59 -42.52 20.63 -15.55
CA SER A 59 -41.39 20.83 -16.45
C SER A 59 -40.09 20.44 -15.74
N ASP A 60 -39.48 19.35 -16.24
CA ASP A 60 -38.10 18.98 -16.02
C ASP A 60 -37.19 20.20 -16.22
N LYS A 61 -36.69 20.76 -15.15
CA LYS A 61 -35.53 21.65 -15.19
C LYS A 61 -34.33 20.91 -14.60
N ARG A 62 -33.48 20.41 -15.49
CA ARG A 62 -32.10 20.13 -15.17
C ARG A 62 -31.46 21.42 -14.65
N ASP A 63 -31.27 21.52 -13.35
CA ASP A 63 -30.55 22.61 -12.72
C ASP A 63 -29.04 22.47 -13.04
N SER A 64 -28.63 23.09 -14.13
CA SER A 64 -27.27 23.46 -14.41
C SER A 64 -27.01 24.84 -13.81
N ASN A 65 -26.81 24.90 -12.50
CA ASN A 65 -26.22 26.08 -11.84
C ASN A 65 -25.44 25.61 -10.61
N SER A 66 -24.31 24.92 -10.83
CA SER A 66 -23.27 24.84 -9.81
C SER A 66 -22.47 26.16 -9.86
N ALA A 67 -22.97 27.21 -9.22
CA ALA A 67 -22.14 28.33 -8.84
C ALA A 67 -21.01 27.73 -7.98
N ASP A 68 -19.75 27.80 -8.48
CA ASP A 68 -18.60 27.33 -7.71
C ASP A 68 -18.57 28.10 -6.38
N LEU A 69 -18.76 27.39 -5.30
CA LEU A 69 -18.67 27.95 -3.95
C LEU A 69 -17.26 28.53 -3.75
N PRO A 70 -17.12 29.66 -3.03
CA PRO A 70 -15.80 30.23 -2.78
C PRO A 70 -14.91 29.23 -2.03
N ASN A 71 -13.63 29.20 -2.34
CA ASN A 71 -12.64 28.36 -1.67
C ASN A 71 -12.68 28.59 -0.16
N SER A 72 -12.70 27.52 0.64
CA SER A 72 -12.82 27.63 2.09
C SER A 72 -12.04 26.53 2.81
N GLY A 73 -11.57 26.86 4.02
CA GLY A 73 -10.87 25.91 4.89
C GLY A 73 -9.44 25.61 4.47
N SER A 74 -8.83 24.67 5.18
CA SER A 74 -7.44 24.24 4.96
C SER A 74 -7.37 22.75 4.74
N LEU A 75 -6.49 22.33 3.85
CA LEU A 75 -6.12 20.95 3.60
C LEU A 75 -4.67 20.74 4.02
N LEU A 76 -4.44 19.88 5.02
CA LEU A 76 -3.12 19.40 5.41
C LEU A 76 -2.90 18.04 4.74
N MET A 77 -1.71 17.86 4.17
CA MET A 77 -1.36 16.63 3.43
C MET A 77 -0.06 16.07 3.93
N ASP A 78 -0.02 14.76 4.11
CA ASP A 78 1.19 14.02 4.45
C ASP A 78 1.11 12.59 3.90
N ALA A 79 2.27 11.94 3.80
CA ALA A 79 2.36 10.54 3.46
C ALA A 79 3.18 9.78 4.51
N THR A 80 2.67 8.64 4.92
CA THR A 80 3.33 7.76 5.86
C THR A 80 3.41 6.34 5.34
N VAL A 81 4.14 5.48 6.04
CA VAL A 81 4.20 4.05 5.74
C VAL A 81 3.57 3.27 6.89
N ALA A 82 2.62 2.40 6.57
CA ALA A 82 2.12 1.40 7.50
C ALA A 82 3.05 0.18 7.45
N ASP A 83 3.98 0.12 8.40
CA ASP A 83 4.95 -0.96 8.49
C ASP A 83 4.25 -2.31 8.70
N GLN A 84 4.70 -3.31 7.94
CA GLN A 84 4.32 -4.70 8.14
C GLN A 84 5.37 -5.43 8.96
N GLN A 85 4.92 -6.27 9.89
CA GLN A 85 5.80 -7.10 10.69
C GLN A 85 6.34 -8.27 9.85
N ILE A 86 7.42 -8.00 9.12
CA ILE A 86 8.20 -9.03 8.42
C ILE A 86 9.62 -9.06 8.97
N ALA A 87 10.24 -10.25 8.98
CA ALA A 87 11.66 -10.35 9.26
C ALA A 87 12.43 -9.54 8.21
N TYR A 88 13.49 -8.81 8.63
CA TYR A 88 14.28 -8.01 7.69
C TYR A 88 14.73 -8.85 6.49
N PRO A 89 14.26 -8.54 5.28
CA PRO A 89 14.46 -9.39 4.13
C PRO A 89 15.88 -9.24 3.58
N THR A 90 16.59 -10.35 3.49
CA THR A 90 17.81 -10.46 2.69
C THR A 90 17.58 -11.47 1.58
N ASP A 91 18.22 -11.28 0.42
CA ASP A 91 18.08 -12.22 -0.70
C ASP A 91 18.45 -13.64 -0.30
N LEU A 92 19.51 -13.77 0.53
CA LEU A 92 19.96 -15.06 1.01
C LEU A 92 18.93 -15.76 1.92
N ASN A 93 18.28 -15.02 2.83
CA ASN A 93 17.22 -15.56 3.70
C ASN A 93 15.98 -15.94 2.89
N LEU A 94 15.60 -15.10 1.94
CA LEU A 94 14.43 -15.36 1.09
C LEU A 94 14.60 -16.64 0.27
N LEU A 95 15.77 -16.83 -0.32
CA LEU A 95 16.12 -18.06 -1.07
C LEU A 95 16.15 -19.30 -0.18
N ASN A 96 16.75 -19.19 1.01
CA ASN A 96 16.78 -20.30 1.96
C ASN A 96 15.36 -20.69 2.40
N ASN A 97 14.54 -19.73 2.77
CA ASN A 97 13.14 -19.98 3.18
C ASN A 97 12.33 -20.57 2.03
N SER A 98 12.54 -20.10 0.80
CA SER A 98 11.91 -20.67 -0.41
C SER A 98 12.28 -22.13 -0.59
N ARG A 99 13.55 -22.48 -0.39
CA ARG A 99 14.06 -23.85 -0.47
C ARG A 99 13.42 -24.74 0.60
N GLU A 100 13.34 -24.26 1.84
CA GLU A 100 12.76 -25.03 2.96
C GLU A 100 11.27 -25.34 2.70
N VAL A 101 10.51 -24.38 2.19
CA VAL A 101 9.10 -24.61 1.79
C VAL A 101 9.02 -25.62 0.63
N CYS A 102 9.92 -25.54 -0.36
CA CYS A 102 9.95 -26.53 -1.45
C CYS A 102 10.28 -27.94 -0.92
N GLU A 103 11.15 -28.08 0.07
CA GLU A 103 11.48 -29.35 0.69
C GLU A 103 10.28 -29.95 1.46
N GLU A 104 9.47 -29.10 2.11
CA GLU A 104 8.20 -29.49 2.73
C GLU A 104 7.23 -30.01 1.67
N ILE A 105 7.04 -29.27 0.58
CA ILE A 105 6.17 -29.67 -0.54
C ILE A 105 6.61 -31.02 -1.14
N ILE A 106 7.90 -31.21 -1.40
CA ILE A 106 8.46 -32.47 -1.92
C ILE A 106 8.16 -33.63 -0.96
N THR A 107 8.27 -33.39 0.35
CA THR A 107 7.98 -34.42 1.36
C THR A 107 6.51 -34.85 1.32
N ILE A 108 5.58 -33.90 1.23
CA ILE A 108 4.13 -34.17 1.14
C ILE A 108 3.82 -34.89 -0.18
N MET A 109 4.29 -34.39 -1.31
CA MET A 109 4.03 -34.99 -2.62
C MET A 109 4.60 -36.40 -2.73
N HIS A 110 5.80 -36.64 -2.18
CA HIS A 110 6.39 -37.97 -2.17
C HIS A 110 5.55 -38.93 -1.34
N ALA A 111 5.12 -38.55 -0.13
CA ALA A 111 4.27 -39.38 0.73
C ALA A 111 2.91 -39.72 0.07
N LYS A 112 2.33 -38.77 -0.67
CA LYS A 112 1.03 -38.92 -1.33
C LYS A 112 1.11 -39.55 -2.73
N SER A 113 2.28 -39.59 -3.35
CA SER A 113 2.45 -40.25 -4.66
C SER A 113 2.33 -41.76 -4.65
N GLY A 114 2.35 -42.38 -3.49
CA GLY A 114 2.37 -43.87 -3.34
C GLY A 114 3.65 -44.50 -3.92
N SER A 115 4.64 -43.71 -4.29
CA SER A 115 5.87 -44.22 -4.92
C SER A 115 6.71 -45.01 -3.91
N GLN A 116 7.13 -46.21 -4.30
CA GLN A 116 8.10 -47.03 -3.58
C GLN A 116 9.56 -46.52 -3.78
N ALA A 117 9.79 -45.62 -4.70
CA ALA A 117 11.12 -45.06 -4.96
C ALA A 117 11.60 -44.22 -3.77
N LYS A 118 12.89 -44.13 -3.60
CA LYS A 118 13.48 -43.26 -2.57
C LYS A 118 13.16 -41.79 -2.89
N ARG A 119 12.78 -41.03 -1.83
CA ARG A 119 12.58 -39.58 -1.96
C ARG A 119 13.77 -38.89 -2.63
N PRO A 120 13.52 -37.92 -3.55
CA PRO A 120 14.58 -37.18 -4.21
C PRO A 120 15.54 -36.50 -3.22
N ARG A 121 16.83 -36.53 -3.52
CA ARG A 121 17.87 -35.91 -2.68
C ARG A 121 17.92 -34.40 -2.90
N THR A 122 17.28 -33.62 -2.03
CA THR A 122 17.29 -32.15 -2.08
C THR A 122 18.61 -31.53 -1.61
N LYS A 123 19.47 -32.32 -0.94
CA LYS A 123 20.71 -31.86 -0.28
C LYS A 123 20.45 -30.80 0.83
N SER A 124 19.34 -30.91 1.54
CA SER A 124 18.88 -29.97 2.57
C SER A 124 19.94 -29.61 3.61
N GLN A 125 20.64 -30.62 4.17
CA GLN A 125 21.68 -30.39 5.18
C GLN A 125 22.86 -29.58 4.65
N LEU A 126 23.32 -29.86 3.42
CA LEU A 126 24.41 -29.16 2.78
C LEU A 126 23.98 -27.70 2.44
N ALA A 127 22.77 -27.55 1.91
CA ALA A 127 22.21 -26.23 1.60
C ALA A 127 22.08 -25.35 2.86
N ARG A 128 21.62 -25.94 3.98
CA ARG A 128 21.57 -25.27 5.28
C ARG A 128 22.96 -24.90 5.81
N LYS A 129 23.95 -25.79 5.69
CA LYS A 129 25.34 -25.50 6.09
C LYS A 129 25.90 -24.34 5.27
N ASP A 130 25.72 -24.35 3.95
CA ASP A 130 26.17 -23.29 3.06
C ASP A 130 25.49 -21.94 3.37
N TYR A 131 24.18 -21.95 3.67
CA TYR A 131 23.44 -20.78 4.12
C TYR A 131 24.00 -20.22 5.43
N LEU A 132 24.11 -21.05 6.46
CA LEU A 132 24.56 -20.62 7.80
C LEU A 132 26.02 -20.13 7.81
N SER A 133 26.86 -20.63 6.91
CA SER A 133 28.27 -20.21 6.81
C SER A 133 28.43 -18.72 6.47
N VAL A 134 27.43 -18.12 5.82
CA VAL A 134 27.44 -16.71 5.42
C VAL A 134 26.46 -15.87 6.22
N SER A 135 25.25 -16.39 6.51
CA SER A 135 24.22 -15.63 7.23
C SER A 135 24.58 -15.27 8.66
N LYS A 136 25.44 -16.06 9.31
CA LYS A 136 25.97 -15.77 10.67
C LYS A 136 27.07 -14.72 10.70
N GLN A 137 27.64 -14.34 9.56
CA GLN A 137 28.71 -13.35 9.51
C GLN A 137 28.16 -11.94 9.69
N LYS A 138 28.69 -11.18 10.66
CA LYS A 138 28.29 -9.78 10.89
C LYS A 138 28.51 -8.89 9.64
N ARG A 139 29.58 -9.18 8.87
CA ARG A 139 29.91 -8.49 7.61
C ARG A 139 30.50 -9.50 6.61
N ALA A 140 29.63 -10.12 5.83
CA ALA A 140 30.07 -10.97 4.74
C ALA A 140 30.60 -10.13 3.56
N SER A 141 31.71 -10.56 2.95
CA SER A 141 32.19 -9.88 1.74
C SER A 141 31.20 -10.04 0.59
N LYS A 142 31.16 -9.04 -0.32
CA LYS A 142 30.29 -9.10 -1.52
C LYS A 142 30.51 -10.37 -2.34
N LYS A 143 31.78 -10.83 -2.45
CA LYS A 143 32.14 -12.06 -3.16
C LYS A 143 31.55 -13.30 -2.49
N ASN A 144 31.64 -13.41 -1.16
CA ASN A 144 31.09 -14.54 -0.41
C ASN A 144 29.55 -14.54 -0.46
N MET A 145 28.92 -13.37 -0.30
CA MET A 145 27.48 -13.24 -0.41
C MET A 145 26.98 -13.69 -1.80
N ARG A 146 27.62 -13.22 -2.86
CA ARG A 146 27.26 -13.63 -4.23
C ARG A 146 27.44 -15.14 -4.47
N LYS A 147 28.52 -15.74 -3.91
CA LYS A 147 28.74 -17.20 -3.97
C LYS A 147 27.66 -17.97 -3.22
N ALA A 148 27.23 -17.48 -2.06
CA ALA A 148 26.16 -18.08 -1.28
C ALA A 148 24.80 -18.00 -2.00
N ILE A 149 24.46 -16.84 -2.57
CA ILE A 149 23.24 -16.65 -3.38
C ILE A 149 23.23 -17.64 -4.56
N LYS A 150 24.35 -17.77 -5.30
CA LYS A 150 24.47 -18.74 -6.39
C LYS A 150 24.14 -20.16 -5.95
N LYS A 151 24.72 -20.60 -4.83
CA LYS A 151 24.47 -21.93 -4.27
C LYS A 151 23.01 -22.12 -3.88
N GLN A 152 22.39 -21.12 -3.20
CA GLN A 152 20.97 -21.22 -2.82
C GLN A 152 20.07 -21.25 -4.05
N LEU A 153 20.34 -20.47 -5.10
CA LEU A 153 19.63 -20.56 -6.38
C LEU A 153 19.72 -21.97 -7.00
N GLN A 154 20.88 -22.60 -6.95
CA GLN A 154 21.06 -23.97 -7.46
C GLN A 154 20.28 -25.01 -6.65
N TYR A 155 20.26 -24.89 -5.31
CA TYR A 155 19.48 -25.78 -4.46
C TYR A 155 17.98 -25.58 -4.66
N LEU A 156 17.52 -24.31 -4.75
CA LEU A 156 16.13 -23.99 -5.00
C LEU A 156 15.66 -24.48 -6.37
N SER A 157 16.47 -24.27 -7.43
CA SER A 157 16.17 -24.77 -8.79
C SER A 157 15.97 -26.29 -8.79
N ARG A 158 16.85 -27.02 -8.09
CA ARG A 158 16.70 -28.48 -7.94
C ARG A 158 15.39 -28.85 -7.31
N CYS A 159 15.01 -28.21 -6.20
CA CYS A 159 13.74 -28.49 -5.53
C CYS A 159 12.54 -28.16 -6.43
N ILE A 160 12.60 -27.03 -7.14
CA ILE A 160 11.56 -26.64 -8.12
C ILE A 160 11.39 -27.70 -9.20
N ASN A 161 12.49 -28.23 -9.75
CA ASN A 161 12.43 -29.27 -10.76
C ASN A 161 11.81 -30.56 -10.22
N PHE A 162 12.14 -31.00 -9.01
CA PHE A 162 11.51 -32.18 -8.42
C PHE A 162 10.00 -31.98 -8.23
N ILE A 163 9.55 -30.81 -7.78
CA ILE A 163 8.12 -30.52 -7.66
C ILE A 163 7.43 -30.56 -9.03
N LYS A 164 8.06 -29.96 -10.07
CA LYS A 164 7.54 -29.99 -11.44
C LYS A 164 7.43 -31.42 -11.99
N GLU A 165 8.40 -32.28 -11.69
CA GLU A 165 8.37 -33.69 -12.05
C GLU A 165 7.21 -34.42 -11.37
N TYR A 166 6.97 -34.21 -10.07
CA TYR A 166 5.81 -34.77 -9.38
C TYR A 166 4.49 -34.33 -10.00
N ILE A 167 4.35 -33.02 -10.29
CA ILE A 167 3.14 -32.46 -10.92
C ILE A 167 2.93 -33.04 -12.33
N LYS A 168 4.02 -33.19 -13.10
CA LYS A 168 3.97 -33.78 -14.45
C LYS A 168 3.52 -35.26 -14.40
N GLY A 169 3.98 -36.02 -13.41
CA GLY A 169 3.61 -37.43 -13.23
C GLY A 169 2.20 -37.62 -12.70
N ASN A 170 1.77 -36.78 -11.79
CA ASN A 170 0.42 -36.80 -11.21
C ASN A 170 -0.01 -35.36 -10.81
N PRO A 171 -0.79 -34.68 -11.67
CA PRO A 171 -1.26 -33.32 -11.40
C PRO A 171 -2.11 -33.18 -10.13
N ALA A 172 -2.83 -34.24 -9.72
CA ALA A 172 -3.67 -34.22 -8.52
C ALA A 172 -2.86 -34.04 -7.21
N LEU A 173 -1.55 -34.29 -7.22
CA LEU A 173 -0.69 -34.06 -6.06
C LEU A 173 -0.65 -32.59 -5.60
N ILE A 174 -0.99 -31.66 -6.46
CA ILE A 174 -1.14 -30.25 -6.08
C ILE A 174 -2.31 -30.07 -5.11
N ASP A 175 -3.38 -30.86 -5.25
CA ASP A 175 -4.58 -30.73 -4.42
C ASP A 175 -4.38 -31.30 -3.00
N GLU A 176 -3.38 -32.12 -2.83
CA GLU A 176 -2.95 -32.61 -1.50
C GLU A 176 -2.22 -31.53 -0.67
N LEU A 177 -1.83 -30.41 -1.28
CA LEU A 177 -1.22 -29.30 -0.59
C LEU A 177 -2.27 -28.39 0.04
N THR A 178 -1.98 -27.86 1.23
CA THR A 178 -2.81 -26.82 1.83
C THR A 178 -2.83 -25.56 0.93
N ASN A 179 -3.90 -24.75 0.99
CA ASN A 179 -4.00 -23.50 0.23
C ASN A 179 -2.79 -22.58 0.47
N ARG A 180 -2.32 -22.53 1.71
CA ARG A 180 -1.12 -21.77 2.09
C ARG A 180 0.15 -22.24 1.35
N LEU A 181 0.33 -23.55 1.17
CA LEU A 181 1.48 -24.09 0.43
C LEU A 181 1.34 -23.88 -1.07
N LYS A 182 0.12 -23.98 -1.61
CA LYS A 182 -0.16 -23.64 -3.03
C LYS A 182 0.20 -22.19 -3.33
N GLU A 183 -0.25 -21.25 -2.52
CA GLU A 183 0.07 -19.83 -2.68
C GLU A 183 1.57 -19.55 -2.56
N ARG A 184 2.23 -20.17 -1.57
CA ARG A 184 3.68 -20.06 -1.40
C ARG A 184 4.43 -20.64 -2.59
N TRP A 185 3.99 -21.76 -3.13
CA TRP A 185 4.59 -22.35 -4.32
C TRP A 185 4.58 -21.39 -5.51
N LEU A 186 3.43 -20.78 -5.81
CA LEU A 186 3.32 -19.78 -6.87
C LEU A 186 4.20 -18.56 -6.61
N THR A 187 4.31 -18.16 -5.35
CA THR A 187 5.19 -17.05 -4.94
C THR A 187 6.66 -17.42 -5.11
N ILE A 188 7.06 -18.63 -4.76
CA ILE A 188 8.45 -19.13 -4.88
C ILE A 188 8.91 -19.15 -6.33
N LEU A 189 8.06 -19.50 -7.27
CA LEU A 189 8.40 -19.45 -8.69
C LEU A 189 8.78 -18.03 -9.11
N LYS A 190 7.95 -17.05 -8.75
CA LYS A 190 8.24 -15.62 -9.01
C LYS A 190 9.51 -15.13 -8.29
N VAL A 191 9.70 -15.53 -7.03
CA VAL A 191 10.91 -15.20 -6.27
C VAL A 191 12.17 -15.77 -6.93
N TYR A 192 12.11 -17.02 -7.39
CA TYR A 192 13.23 -17.65 -8.08
C TYR A 192 13.60 -16.87 -9.36
N ASP A 193 12.63 -16.52 -10.20
CA ASP A 193 12.87 -15.77 -11.42
C ASP A 193 13.46 -14.37 -11.14
N GLN A 194 12.89 -13.64 -10.16
CA GLN A 194 13.41 -12.33 -9.75
C GLN A 194 14.84 -12.41 -9.21
N GLN A 195 15.11 -13.38 -8.33
CA GLN A 195 16.44 -13.56 -7.73
C GLN A 195 17.48 -14.02 -8.75
N LYS A 196 17.07 -14.87 -9.69
CA LYS A 196 17.93 -15.29 -10.80
C LYS A 196 18.26 -14.12 -11.72
N LEU A 197 17.27 -13.32 -12.12
CA LEU A 197 17.47 -12.13 -12.93
C LEU A 197 18.44 -11.15 -12.24
N MET A 198 18.19 -10.80 -10.97
CA MET A 198 19.08 -9.91 -10.20
C MET A 198 20.50 -10.47 -10.05
N TYR A 199 20.62 -11.79 -9.90
CA TYR A 199 21.93 -12.43 -9.84
C TYR A 199 22.67 -12.33 -11.18
N ASP A 200 22.02 -12.60 -12.30
CA ASP A 200 22.62 -12.62 -13.65
C ASP A 200 23.00 -11.19 -14.07
N GLU A 201 22.13 -10.21 -13.85
CA GLU A 201 22.36 -8.79 -14.16
C GLU A 201 23.26 -8.05 -13.16
N LYS A 202 23.71 -8.71 -12.09
CA LYS A 202 24.47 -8.08 -10.99
C LYS A 202 23.73 -6.88 -10.36
N SER A 203 22.40 -6.87 -10.42
CA SER A 203 21.52 -5.86 -9.89
C SER A 203 20.98 -6.26 -8.51
N HIS A 204 20.62 -5.27 -7.70
CA HIS A 204 19.83 -5.46 -6.47
C HIS A 204 18.40 -4.96 -6.62
N ARG A 205 17.97 -4.63 -7.84
CA ARG A 205 16.66 -4.06 -8.14
C ARG A 205 15.96 -4.91 -9.19
N CYS A 206 14.68 -5.15 -8.99
CA CYS A 206 13.76 -5.67 -9.98
C CYS A 206 12.39 -5.08 -9.76
N GLU A 207 11.58 -5.06 -10.80
CA GLU A 207 10.21 -4.58 -10.72
C GLU A 207 9.38 -5.49 -9.79
N LYS A 208 8.49 -4.88 -9.00
CA LYS A 208 7.58 -5.59 -8.07
C LYS A 208 8.29 -6.62 -7.18
N ARG A 209 9.50 -6.27 -6.72
CA ARG A 209 10.35 -7.16 -5.92
C ARG A 209 9.63 -7.74 -4.73
N ILE A 210 9.55 -9.07 -4.66
CA ILE A 210 8.99 -9.80 -3.52
C ILE A 210 10.06 -9.91 -2.43
N VAL A 211 9.68 -9.57 -1.20
CA VAL A 211 10.57 -9.57 -0.02
C VAL A 211 10.11 -10.52 1.08
N SER A 212 8.89 -11.05 0.98
CA SER A 212 8.32 -12.01 1.93
C SER A 212 7.49 -13.08 1.22
N LEU A 213 7.66 -14.34 1.61
CA LEU A 213 6.85 -15.46 1.08
C LEU A 213 5.43 -15.48 1.67
N SER A 214 5.29 -15.03 2.92
CA SER A 214 3.99 -15.00 3.59
C SER A 214 3.17 -13.77 3.26
N GLN A 215 3.83 -12.69 2.85
CA GLN A 215 3.20 -11.42 2.47
C GLN A 215 3.81 -10.93 1.15
N PRO A 216 3.48 -11.58 0.02
CA PRO A 216 4.12 -11.28 -1.28
C PRO A 216 3.74 -9.92 -1.87
N HIS A 217 2.74 -9.25 -1.31
CA HIS A 217 2.31 -7.90 -1.67
C HIS A 217 3.17 -6.80 -1.03
N VAL A 218 3.86 -7.10 0.08
CA VAL A 218 4.72 -6.12 0.76
C VAL A 218 5.91 -5.74 -0.12
N ARG A 219 6.21 -4.44 -0.16
CA ARG A 219 7.30 -3.88 -0.96
C ARG A 219 8.27 -3.08 -0.09
N PRO A 220 9.54 -2.98 -0.49
CA PRO A 220 10.48 -2.05 0.11
C PRO A 220 10.12 -0.62 -0.31
N ILE A 221 9.86 0.25 0.65
CA ILE A 221 9.58 1.67 0.44
C ILE A 221 10.80 2.45 0.92
N VAL A 222 11.46 3.14 -0.01
CA VAL A 222 12.62 3.96 0.30
C VAL A 222 12.14 5.28 0.89
N ARG A 223 12.60 5.59 2.11
CA ARG A 223 12.38 6.88 2.77
C ARG A 223 13.71 7.57 2.99
N GLY A 224 13.79 8.85 2.64
CA GLY A 224 15.00 9.67 2.83
C GLY A 224 15.31 10.05 4.28
N LYS A 225 14.81 9.30 5.28
CA LYS A 225 15.03 9.61 6.70
C LYS A 225 16.34 9.02 7.21
N ALA A 226 17.07 9.79 8.02
CA ALA A 226 18.26 9.31 8.71
C ALA A 226 17.93 8.13 9.64
N GLY A 227 18.67 7.01 9.49
CA GLY A 227 18.56 5.84 10.36
C GLY A 227 17.75 4.66 9.81
N LYS A 228 16.64 4.88 9.11
CA LYS A 228 15.86 3.82 8.41
C LYS A 228 15.66 4.22 6.96
N ASN A 229 16.52 3.75 6.09
CA ASN A 229 16.45 4.10 4.66
C ASN A 229 15.35 3.36 3.91
N VAL A 230 14.87 2.22 4.43
CA VAL A 230 13.85 1.38 3.79
C VAL A 230 12.87 0.87 4.85
N GLU A 231 11.60 1.05 4.60
CA GLU A 231 10.48 0.49 5.36
C GLU A 231 9.75 -0.55 4.50
N PHE A 232 9.10 -1.51 5.15
CA PHE A 232 8.39 -2.60 4.45
C PHE A 232 6.92 -2.54 4.80
N GLY A 233 6.09 -2.14 3.85
CA GLY A 233 4.67 -1.95 4.13
C GLY A 233 3.92 -1.32 2.97
N SER A 234 2.79 -0.70 3.28
CA SER A 234 2.04 0.13 2.33
C SER A 234 2.29 1.62 2.58
N LYS A 235 2.41 2.38 1.51
CA LYS A 235 2.41 3.84 1.57
C LYS A 235 0.98 4.34 1.68
N ILE A 236 0.74 5.21 2.64
CA ILE A 236 -0.56 5.82 2.91
C ILE A 236 -0.44 7.31 2.67
N CYS A 237 -1.22 7.84 1.74
CA CYS A 237 -1.40 9.27 1.55
C CYS A 237 -2.64 9.70 2.34
N MET A 238 -2.46 10.67 3.22
CA MET A 238 -3.50 11.15 4.13
C MET A 238 -3.73 12.63 3.93
N SER A 239 -4.96 13.04 4.15
CA SER A 239 -5.32 14.45 4.24
C SER A 239 -6.11 14.73 5.52
N MET A 240 -6.04 15.96 6.00
CA MET A 240 -6.76 16.42 7.18
C MET A 240 -7.31 17.83 6.92
N ASN A 241 -8.56 18.07 7.31
CA ASN A 241 -9.15 19.40 7.26
C ASN A 241 -8.75 20.27 8.49
N ALA A 242 -9.14 21.54 8.47
CA ALA A 242 -8.88 22.47 9.56
C ALA A 242 -9.49 22.03 10.93
N ASN A 243 -10.54 21.22 10.90
CA ASN A 243 -11.24 20.73 12.09
C ASN A 243 -10.62 19.43 12.65
N GLY A 244 -9.49 18.95 12.09
CA GLY A 244 -8.82 17.72 12.51
C GLY A 244 -9.42 16.43 11.97
N LEU A 245 -10.42 16.50 11.08
CA LEU A 245 -10.98 15.31 10.43
C LEU A 245 -10.00 14.80 9.37
N SER A 246 -9.51 13.58 9.56
CA SER A 246 -8.48 12.96 8.72
C SER A 246 -9.07 11.91 7.80
N PHE A 247 -8.51 11.81 6.59
CA PHE A 247 -8.89 10.85 5.57
C PHE A 247 -7.66 10.11 5.05
N VAL A 248 -7.86 8.83 4.74
CA VAL A 248 -6.92 8.03 3.95
C VAL A 248 -7.35 8.17 2.49
N ASP A 249 -6.60 8.94 1.71
CA ASP A 249 -6.93 9.20 0.32
C ASP A 249 -6.41 8.11 -0.62
N LYS A 250 -5.25 7.52 -0.28
CA LYS A 250 -4.65 6.46 -1.09
C LYS A 250 -3.83 5.49 -0.24
N ILE A 251 -3.95 4.21 -0.54
CA ILE A 251 -3.08 3.16 -0.02
C ILE A 251 -2.40 2.48 -1.20
N SER A 252 -1.08 2.39 -1.18
CA SER A 252 -0.30 1.72 -2.23
C SER A 252 0.77 0.82 -1.62
N TRP A 253 0.90 -0.39 -2.15
CA TRP A 253 2.01 -1.28 -1.82
C TRP A 253 3.29 -0.93 -2.60
N GLU A 254 3.16 -0.13 -3.65
CA GLU A 254 4.30 0.33 -4.44
C GLU A 254 4.74 1.72 -3.98
N ASN A 255 6.05 1.98 -4.10
CA ASN A 255 6.57 3.31 -3.80
C ASN A 255 6.08 4.29 -4.87
N CYS A 256 5.18 5.18 -4.50
CA CYS A 256 4.69 6.28 -5.34
C CYS A 256 5.36 7.60 -4.96
N ASN A 257 5.51 8.48 -5.93
CA ASN A 257 5.97 9.84 -5.67
C ASN A 257 4.84 10.63 -4.99
N GLU A 258 5.08 11.15 -3.79
CA GLU A 258 4.10 11.91 -3.02
C GLU A 258 3.62 13.15 -3.77
N SER A 259 4.51 13.80 -4.51
CA SER A 259 4.17 15.02 -5.25
C SER A 259 3.08 14.81 -6.31
N SER A 260 2.94 13.61 -6.87
CA SER A 260 1.91 13.29 -7.86
C SER A 260 0.49 13.21 -7.27
N GLU A 261 0.38 13.07 -5.94
CA GLU A 261 -0.91 12.86 -5.28
C GLU A 261 -1.61 14.18 -4.90
N LEU A 262 -0.92 15.34 -4.93
CA LEU A 262 -1.47 16.62 -4.47
C LEU A 262 -2.76 16.99 -5.21
N ILE A 263 -2.73 16.96 -6.53
CA ILE A 263 -3.88 17.36 -7.36
C ILE A 263 -5.10 16.50 -7.06
N GLU A 264 -4.87 15.19 -6.95
CA GLU A 264 -5.96 14.25 -6.66
C GLU A 264 -6.54 14.47 -5.26
N GLN A 265 -5.70 14.66 -4.23
CA GLN A 265 -6.16 14.93 -2.86
C GLN A 265 -6.94 16.24 -2.76
N VAL A 266 -6.53 17.30 -3.51
CA VAL A 266 -7.26 18.57 -3.59
C VAL A 266 -8.62 18.38 -4.28
N LYS A 267 -8.71 17.56 -5.34
CA LYS A 267 -9.97 17.22 -5.99
C LYS A 267 -10.88 16.41 -5.06
N GLN A 268 -10.33 15.46 -4.31
CA GLN A 268 -11.08 14.70 -3.31
C GLN A 268 -11.64 15.61 -2.20
N PHE A 269 -10.90 16.65 -1.81
CA PHE A 269 -11.42 17.67 -0.89
C PHE A 269 -12.66 18.37 -1.50
N LYS A 270 -12.59 18.79 -2.78
CA LYS A 270 -13.73 19.42 -3.47
C LYS A 270 -14.95 18.46 -3.53
N ILE A 271 -14.72 17.18 -3.81
CA ILE A 271 -15.80 16.18 -3.84
C ILE A 271 -16.47 16.04 -2.46
N ARG A 272 -15.67 16.05 -1.38
CA ARG A 272 -16.18 15.89 0.00
C ARG A 272 -16.94 17.12 0.50
N TYR A 273 -16.47 18.33 0.17
CA TYR A 273 -16.95 19.56 0.76
C TYR A 273 -17.74 20.46 -0.20
N GLY A 274 -17.71 20.18 -1.51
CA GLY A 274 -18.37 20.98 -2.55
C GLY A 274 -17.58 22.21 -3.03
N TYR A 275 -16.43 22.50 -2.42
CA TYR A 275 -15.55 23.64 -2.74
C TYR A 275 -14.07 23.24 -2.61
N TYR A 276 -13.19 24.01 -3.24
CA TYR A 276 -11.75 23.83 -3.06
C TYR A 276 -11.26 24.38 -1.70
N PRO A 277 -10.15 23.87 -1.13
CA PRO A 277 -9.55 24.46 0.05
C PRO A 277 -9.00 25.85 -0.29
N GLU A 278 -9.08 26.80 0.65
CA GLU A 278 -8.38 28.10 0.52
C GLU A 278 -6.86 27.92 0.60
N LYS A 279 -6.40 26.99 1.46
CA LYS A 279 -4.99 26.76 1.76
C LYS A 279 -4.66 25.27 1.72
N VAL A 280 -3.49 24.96 1.16
CA VAL A 280 -2.90 23.62 1.19
C VAL A 280 -1.58 23.67 1.96
N HIS A 281 -1.49 22.88 3.03
CA HIS A 281 -0.29 22.68 3.85
C HIS A 281 0.34 21.35 3.47
N ALA A 282 1.53 21.37 2.90
CA ALA A 282 2.24 20.17 2.50
C ALA A 282 3.76 20.38 2.52
N ASP A 283 4.51 19.29 2.64
CA ASP A 283 5.96 19.29 2.60
C ASP A 283 6.52 19.82 1.26
N GLN A 284 7.78 20.23 1.27
CA GLN A 284 8.45 20.78 0.08
C GLN A 284 8.39 19.83 -1.14
N ILE A 285 8.34 18.54 -0.94
CA ILE A 285 8.25 17.54 -2.01
C ILE A 285 7.00 17.71 -2.88
N TYR A 286 5.90 18.19 -2.29
CA TYR A 286 4.64 18.46 -3.01
C TYR A 286 4.70 19.76 -3.84
N GLY A 287 5.66 20.65 -3.57
CA GLY A 287 5.75 21.97 -4.19
C GLY A 287 6.34 21.98 -5.59
N THR A 288 6.03 21.00 -6.45
CA THR A 288 6.46 20.96 -7.85
C THR A 288 5.88 22.11 -8.67
N LYS A 289 6.48 22.43 -9.80
CA LYS A 289 5.99 23.50 -10.70
C LYS A 289 4.54 23.23 -11.13
N ALA A 290 4.25 22.01 -11.58
CA ALA A 290 2.91 21.62 -12.03
C ALA A 290 1.86 21.74 -10.90
N ASN A 291 2.19 21.30 -9.68
CA ASN A 291 1.28 21.41 -8.55
C ASN A 291 1.00 22.88 -8.19
N ARG A 292 2.02 23.75 -8.23
CA ARG A 292 1.87 25.17 -7.95
C ARG A 292 1.05 25.89 -9.02
N GLU A 293 1.21 25.53 -10.29
CA GLU A 293 0.38 26.04 -11.40
C GLU A 293 -1.08 25.67 -11.18
N PHE A 294 -1.38 24.37 -10.91
CA PHE A 294 -2.73 23.91 -10.61
C PHE A 294 -3.36 24.65 -9.42
N LEU A 295 -2.62 24.82 -8.32
CA LEU A 295 -3.13 25.53 -7.14
C LEU A 295 -3.41 27.00 -7.46
N LYS A 296 -2.54 27.66 -8.23
CA LYS A 296 -2.72 29.06 -8.66
C LYS A 296 -3.96 29.22 -9.56
N GLU A 297 -4.14 28.33 -10.52
CA GLU A 297 -5.31 28.34 -11.43
C GLU A 297 -6.65 28.20 -10.68
N ASN A 298 -6.64 27.47 -9.57
CA ASN A 298 -7.82 27.27 -8.73
C ASN A 298 -7.89 28.22 -7.53
N ASN A 299 -7.08 29.30 -7.49
CA ASN A 299 -7.02 30.27 -6.39
C ASN A 299 -6.75 29.65 -5.01
N ILE A 300 -5.90 28.62 -4.94
CA ILE A 300 -5.54 27.89 -3.72
C ILE A 300 -4.15 28.34 -3.27
N ARG A 301 -4.02 28.78 -2.01
CA ARG A 301 -2.74 29.19 -1.45
C ARG A 301 -1.92 27.99 -0.99
N TYR A 302 -0.74 27.79 -1.55
CA TYR A 302 0.21 26.78 -1.05
C TYR A 302 1.00 27.30 0.15
N ILE A 303 0.95 26.58 1.27
CA ILE A 303 1.69 26.87 2.49
C ILE A 303 2.81 25.81 2.62
N GLY A 304 3.95 26.11 2.04
CA GLY A 304 5.14 25.28 2.04
C GLY A 304 6.35 26.10 1.60
N LYS A 305 7.54 25.51 1.64
CA LYS A 305 8.76 26.20 1.25
C LYS A 305 8.72 26.63 -0.22
N PRO A 306 9.17 27.86 -0.55
CA PRO A 306 9.27 28.33 -1.94
C PRO A 306 10.25 27.47 -2.75
N LEU A 307 10.10 27.50 -4.08
CA LEU A 307 11.06 26.90 -5.00
C LEU A 307 12.32 27.75 -5.09
N GLY A 308 13.47 27.11 -5.21
CA GLY A 308 14.75 27.73 -5.43
C GLY A 308 15.55 28.04 -4.16
N ARG A 309 16.72 28.62 -4.35
CA ARG A 309 17.62 29.01 -3.25
C ARG A 309 17.00 30.19 -2.49
N GLN A 310 16.89 30.10 -1.18
CA GLN A 310 16.47 31.23 -0.36
C GLN A 310 17.46 32.40 -0.59
N LYS A 311 16.94 33.59 -0.94
CA LYS A 311 17.75 34.79 -0.92
C LYS A 311 18.15 35.02 0.54
N THR A 312 19.45 34.96 0.82
CA THR A 312 20.01 35.40 2.08
C THR A 312 19.74 36.92 2.14
N ASN A 313 18.83 37.33 3.02
CA ASN A 313 18.73 38.74 3.36
C ASN A 313 20.07 39.14 3.98
N GLN A 314 20.88 39.84 3.25
CA GLN A 314 21.99 40.59 3.81
C GLN A 314 21.36 41.72 4.63
N THR A 315 21.39 41.55 5.95
CA THR A 315 21.26 42.64 6.90
C THR A 315 22.52 43.49 6.89
#